data_f807ac3c3934a2e729d058f7921e7600
#
_entry.id   f807ac3c3934a2e729d058f7921e7600
#
_cell.length_a   1.000
_cell.length_b   1.000
_cell.length_c   1.000
_cell.angle_alpha   90.00
_cell.angle_beta   90.00
_cell.angle_gamma   90.00
#
_symmetry.space_group_name_H-M   'P 1'
#
loop_
_entity.id
_entity.type
_entity.pdbx_description
1 polymer ?
#
loop_
_entity_poly.entity_id
_entity_poly.type
_entity_poly.pdbx_seq_one_letter_code
_entity_poly.pdbx_strand_id
1 'polypeptide(L)'
;LVITGEGCSDLQTLMGKVPSGILRRAQRFDVPVCLMSGRIEEKDALLRAGFAGLFEASPSDMPLEEAVKPETAKENLRRAVQALARLMEDKL
;
A
#
# COMPACT_ATOMS: atom_id res chain seq x y z
N LEU A 1 11.42 8.50 2.79
CA LEU A 1 10.20 7.71 2.67
C LEU A 1 9.89 7.42 1.21
N VAL A 2 9.62 6.18 0.91
CA VAL A 2 9.18 5.75 -0.42
C VAL A 2 7.74 5.26 -0.33
N ILE A 3 6.93 5.63 -1.31
CA ILE A 3 5.56 5.13 -1.45
C ILE A 3 5.52 4.32 -2.74
N THR A 4 5.14 3.06 -2.65
CA THR A 4 4.95 2.20 -3.82
C THR A 4 3.56 1.61 -3.78
N GLY A 5 3.09 1.11 -4.92
CA GLY A 5 1.73 0.58 -4.99
C GLY A 5 1.49 -0.38 -6.13
N GLU A 6 0.35 -1.02 -6.05
CA GLU A 6 -0.17 -1.91 -7.08
C GLU A 6 -1.68 -2.04 -6.91
N GLY A 7 -2.36 -2.70 -7.86
CA GLY A 7 -3.82 -2.85 -7.78
C GLY A 7 -4.29 -3.73 -6.63
N CYS A 8 -3.65 -4.87 -6.45
CA CYS A 8 -3.94 -5.80 -5.37
C CYS A 8 -2.63 -6.34 -4.81
N SER A 9 -2.48 -6.27 -3.51
CA SER A 9 -1.28 -6.77 -2.81
C SER A 9 -1.63 -8.01 -1.99
N ASP A 10 -0.79 -9.03 -2.11
CA ASP A 10 -0.93 -10.31 -1.40
C ASP A 10 0.45 -10.96 -1.26
N LEU A 11 0.50 -12.27 -1.01
CA LEU A 11 1.77 -13.00 -0.92
C LEU A 11 2.59 -12.91 -2.21
N GLN A 12 1.95 -12.79 -3.37
CA GLN A 12 2.65 -12.68 -4.65
C GLN A 12 3.44 -11.37 -4.74
N THR A 13 3.04 -10.34 -4.02
CA THR A 13 3.76 -9.08 -3.94
C THR A 13 5.21 -9.30 -3.48
N LEU A 14 5.44 -10.29 -2.63
CA LEU A 14 6.75 -10.62 -2.09
C LEU A 14 7.58 -11.50 -3.04
N MET A 15 7.01 -11.94 -4.16
CA MET A 15 7.59 -12.92 -5.06
C MET A 15 8.13 -12.29 -6.35
N GLY A 16 8.84 -11.15 -6.23
CA GLY A 16 9.53 -10.55 -7.37
C GLY A 16 8.77 -9.47 -8.10
N LYS A 17 7.62 -9.03 -7.59
CA LYS A 17 6.89 -7.89 -8.18
C LYS A 17 7.59 -6.57 -7.81
N VAL A 18 7.19 -5.49 -8.50
CA VAL A 18 7.81 -4.17 -8.34
C VAL A 18 7.89 -3.72 -6.88
N PRO A 19 6.81 -3.81 -6.05
CA PRO A 19 6.92 -3.37 -4.65
C PRO A 19 7.97 -4.11 -3.85
N SER A 20 8.17 -5.40 -4.07
CA SER A 20 9.18 -6.15 -3.33
C SER A 20 10.60 -5.76 -3.75
N GLY A 21 10.80 -5.44 -5.02
CA GLY A 21 12.09 -4.95 -5.51
C GLY A 21 12.43 -3.58 -4.92
N ILE A 22 11.45 -2.70 -4.85
CA ILE A 22 11.61 -1.38 -4.23
C ILE A 22 11.91 -1.51 -2.74
N LEU A 23 11.19 -2.40 -2.03
CA LEU A 23 11.40 -2.64 -0.62
C LEU A 23 12.83 -3.09 -0.32
N ARG A 24 13.33 -4.09 -1.08
CA ARG A 24 14.69 -4.59 -0.89
C ARG A 24 15.74 -3.51 -1.11
N ARG A 25 15.53 -2.68 -2.13
CA ARG A 25 16.47 -1.61 -2.45
C ARG A 25 16.47 -0.53 -1.37
N ALA A 26 15.29 -0.14 -0.90
CA ALA A 26 15.17 0.86 0.15
C ALA A 26 15.74 0.37 1.48
N GLN A 27 15.62 -0.91 1.79
CA GLN A 27 16.18 -1.48 3.01
C GLN A 27 17.70 -1.35 3.07
N ARG A 28 18.37 -1.36 1.94
CA ARG A 28 19.83 -1.16 1.90
C ARG A 28 20.24 0.23 2.37
N PHE A 29 19.35 1.19 2.28
CA PHE A 29 19.61 2.59 2.63
C PHE A 29 18.82 3.03 3.88
N ASP A 30 18.21 2.09 4.58
CA ASP A 30 17.37 2.36 5.75
C ASP A 30 16.24 3.35 5.47
N VAL A 31 15.66 3.28 4.25
CA VAL A 31 14.56 4.14 3.86
C VAL A 31 13.24 3.39 4.06
N PRO A 32 12.31 3.92 4.85
CA PRO A 32 11.01 3.27 5.04
C PRO A 32 10.18 3.30 3.76
N VAL A 33 9.45 2.20 3.52
CA VAL A 33 8.57 2.06 2.35
C VAL A 33 7.15 1.79 2.83
N CYS A 34 6.21 2.58 2.32
CA CYS A 34 4.79 2.35 2.51
C CYS A 34 4.19 1.78 1.24
N LEU A 35 3.32 0.78 1.40
CA LEU A 35 2.62 0.13 0.30
C LEU A 35 1.18 0.65 0.25
N MET A 36 0.77 1.14 -0.91
CA MET A 36 -0.60 1.61 -1.13
C MET A 36 -1.20 0.80 -2.27
N SER A 37 -2.32 0.15 -2.02
CA SER A 37 -2.96 -0.74 -2.99
C SER A 37 -4.46 -0.60 -2.95
N GLY A 38 -5.13 -0.96 -4.03
CA GLY A 38 -6.58 -1.01 -4.03
C GLY A 38 -7.09 -2.01 -3.00
N ARG A 39 -6.51 -3.20 -2.99
CA ARG A 39 -6.79 -4.24 -2.00
C ARG A 39 -5.49 -4.81 -1.45
N ILE A 40 -5.50 -5.14 -0.16
CA ILE A 40 -4.35 -5.75 0.50
C ILE A 40 -4.82 -7.00 1.24
N GLU A 41 -4.24 -8.13 0.86
CA GLU A 41 -4.42 -9.39 1.54
C GLU A 41 -3.10 -9.77 2.21
N GLU A 42 -3.14 -10.67 3.17
CA GLU A 42 -1.94 -11.14 3.88
C GLU A 42 -1.13 -9.99 4.50
N LYS A 43 -1.84 -9.09 5.19
CA LYS A 43 -1.22 -7.90 5.79
C LYS A 43 -0.06 -8.23 6.72
N ASP A 44 -0.22 -9.27 7.54
CA ASP A 44 0.82 -9.67 8.50
C ASP A 44 2.11 -10.08 7.78
N ALA A 45 2.00 -10.83 6.69
CA ALA A 45 3.17 -11.26 5.92
C ALA A 45 3.87 -10.07 5.29
N LEU A 46 3.11 -9.09 4.77
CA LEU A 46 3.67 -7.90 4.17
C LEU A 46 4.38 -7.02 5.21
N LEU A 47 3.81 -6.88 6.39
CA LEU A 47 4.45 -6.14 7.48
C LEU A 47 5.73 -6.84 7.95
N ARG A 48 5.70 -8.18 8.06
CA ARG A 48 6.91 -8.94 8.42
C ARG A 48 8.01 -8.83 7.39
N ALA A 49 7.65 -8.64 6.12
CA ALA A 49 8.63 -8.44 5.05
C ALA A 49 9.37 -7.10 5.18
N GLY A 50 8.78 -6.14 5.88
CA GLY A 50 9.46 -4.88 6.17
C GLY A 50 8.77 -3.61 5.69
N PHE A 51 7.56 -3.70 5.12
CA PHE A 51 6.82 -2.48 4.79
C PHE A 51 6.50 -1.72 6.07
N ALA A 52 6.80 -0.42 6.07
CA ALA A 52 6.58 0.44 7.23
C ALA A 52 5.10 0.76 7.45
N GLY A 53 4.30 0.72 6.39
CA GLY A 53 2.87 0.94 6.49
C GLY A 53 2.16 0.34 5.28
N LEU A 54 0.91 -0.07 5.49
CA LEU A 54 0.05 -0.61 4.45
C LEU A 54 -1.21 0.25 4.38
N PHE A 55 -1.56 0.70 3.18
CA PHE A 55 -2.71 1.56 2.96
C PHE A 55 -3.60 0.95 1.87
N GLU A 56 -4.76 0.46 2.29
CA GLU A 56 -5.75 -0.12 1.39
C GLU A 56 -6.72 0.97 0.94
N ALA A 57 -6.74 1.26 -0.36
CA ALA A 57 -7.58 2.33 -0.89
C ALA A 57 -9.05 1.94 -0.90
N SER A 58 -9.37 0.71 -1.33
CA SER A 58 -10.76 0.25 -1.37
C SER A 58 -11.17 -0.31 -0.02
N PRO A 59 -12.31 0.12 0.54
CA PRO A 59 -12.83 -0.49 1.76
C PRO A 59 -13.03 -2.00 1.58
N SER A 60 -12.76 -2.78 2.61
CA SER A 60 -12.79 -4.25 2.54
C SER A 60 -14.17 -4.80 2.22
N ASP A 61 -15.24 -4.07 2.55
CA ASP A 61 -16.62 -4.45 2.28
C ASP A 61 -17.14 -3.95 0.94
N MET A 62 -16.34 -3.20 0.20
CA MET A 62 -16.76 -2.66 -1.10
C MET A 62 -16.60 -3.71 -2.19
N PRO A 63 -17.67 -3.98 -3.00
CA PRO A 63 -17.55 -4.90 -4.14
C PRO A 63 -16.54 -4.39 -5.17
N LEU A 64 -15.84 -5.30 -5.83
CA LEU A 64 -14.84 -4.95 -6.83
C LEU A 64 -15.42 -4.08 -7.95
N GLU A 65 -16.62 -4.42 -8.43
CA GLU A 65 -17.28 -3.67 -9.49
C GLU A 65 -17.56 -2.22 -9.12
N GLU A 66 -17.77 -1.93 -7.84
CA GLU A 66 -17.90 -0.57 -7.36
C GLU A 66 -16.53 0.10 -7.23
N ALA A 67 -15.56 -0.64 -6.70
CA ALA A 67 -14.21 -0.11 -6.45
C ALA A 67 -13.48 0.32 -7.72
N VAL A 68 -13.77 -0.34 -8.87
CA VAL A 68 -13.11 -0.01 -10.14
C VAL A 68 -13.77 1.14 -10.90
N LYS A 69 -14.91 1.66 -10.44
CA LYS A 69 -15.50 2.82 -11.06
C LYS A 69 -14.55 4.02 -10.88
N PRO A 70 -14.31 4.83 -11.94
CA PRO A 70 -13.30 5.89 -11.86
C PRO A 70 -13.52 6.87 -10.71
N GLU A 71 -14.74 7.30 -10.46
CA GLU A 71 -15.04 8.24 -9.38
C GLU A 71 -14.82 7.62 -8.01
N THR A 72 -15.23 6.37 -7.84
CA THR A 72 -15.06 5.64 -6.58
C THR A 72 -13.57 5.38 -6.31
N ALA A 73 -12.83 4.92 -7.31
CA ALA A 73 -11.41 4.68 -7.18
C ALA A 73 -10.65 5.96 -6.81
N LYS A 74 -11.01 7.08 -7.41
CA LYS A 74 -10.40 8.37 -7.14
C LYS A 74 -10.64 8.81 -5.69
N GLU A 75 -11.86 8.67 -5.20
CA GLU A 75 -12.20 9.03 -3.82
C GLU A 75 -11.53 8.10 -2.81
N ASN A 76 -11.48 6.80 -3.10
CA ASN A 76 -10.80 5.82 -2.26
C ASN A 76 -9.31 6.15 -2.16
N LEU A 77 -8.68 6.47 -3.28
CA LEU A 77 -7.27 6.83 -3.31
C LEU A 77 -7.02 8.12 -2.52
N ARG A 78 -7.89 9.10 -2.66
CA ARG A 78 -7.76 10.36 -1.92
C ARG A 78 -7.78 10.12 -0.40
N ARG A 79 -8.68 9.28 0.08
CA ARG A 79 -8.75 8.93 1.50
C ARG A 79 -7.50 8.20 1.98
N ALA A 80 -6.98 7.29 1.15
CA ALA A 80 -5.76 6.57 1.49
C ALA A 80 -4.55 7.51 1.59
N VAL A 81 -4.45 8.46 0.67
CA VAL A 81 -3.38 9.47 0.69
C VAL A 81 -3.50 10.35 1.92
N GLN A 82 -4.72 10.75 2.31
CA GLN A 82 -4.92 11.53 3.53
C GLN A 82 -4.49 10.77 4.79
N ALA A 83 -4.79 9.47 4.86
CA ALA A 83 -4.38 8.64 5.97
C ALA A 83 -2.85 8.54 6.05
N LEU A 84 -2.20 8.38 4.90
CA LEU A 84 -0.74 8.36 4.82
C LEU A 84 -0.14 9.69 5.28
N ALA A 85 -0.71 10.81 4.83
CA ALA A 85 -0.23 12.14 5.21
C ALA A 85 -0.29 12.36 6.72
N ARG A 86 -1.38 11.92 7.36
CA ARG A 86 -1.51 12.00 8.81
C ARG A 86 -0.47 11.18 9.54
N LEU A 87 -0.20 9.98 9.04
CA LEU A 87 0.84 9.13 9.63
C LEU A 87 2.21 9.80 9.52
N MET A 88 2.50 10.43 8.39
CA MET A 88 3.75 11.15 8.21
C MET A 88 3.90 12.32 9.17
N GLU A 89 2.81 13.08 9.41
CA GLU A 89 2.81 14.18 10.37
C GLU A 89 3.12 13.69 11.78
N ASP A 90 2.52 12.57 12.19
CA ASP A 90 2.72 12.01 13.52
C ASP A 90 4.16 11.50 13.73
N LYS A 91 4.86 11.16 12.64
CA LYS A 91 6.21 10.60 12.70
C LYS A 91 7.32 11.63 12.49
N LEU A 92 6.95 12.79 12.04
CA LEU A 92 7.87 13.89 11.85
C LEU A 92 7.81 14.83 13.05
#